data_b6f0afb014c995da7b16313246e2e613
#
_entry.id   b6f0afb014c995da7b16313246e2e613
#
_cell.length_a   1.000
_cell.length_b   1.000
_cell.length_c   1.000
_cell.angle_alpha   90.00
_cell.angle_beta   90.00
_cell.angle_gamma   90.00
#
_symmetry.space_group_name_H-M   'P 1'
#
loop_
_entity.id
_entity.type
_entity.pdbx_description
1 polymer ?
#
loop_
_entity_poly.entity_id
_entity_poly.type
_entity_poly.pdbx_seq_one_letter_code
_entity_poly.pdbx_strand_id
1 'polypeptide(L)'
;MTCVRYPGGNFVSAYNWEDGTGPRGQRPIRRDLAWHSTETNEVGIDDFYRWSKKTGTEIMLAVNMGTRGLKAALEELEYVNGAPGTELADRRVRNGITEPMDIKMWCIGNEMDGPWQVGHMSPDEYAAAVDRVAHAMKLAESGLELVACGSSSAHMPTFGSWERSVLTKAYDNLDFVSCHAYYYERGAKSLQDYLA
;
A
#
# COMPACT_ATOMS: atom_id res chain seq x y z
N MET A 1 11.33 0.37 15.83
CA MET A 1 10.91 0.54 14.42
C MET A 1 9.97 1.72 14.38
N THR A 2 10.21 2.71 13.53
CA THR A 2 9.44 3.97 13.52
C THR A 2 8.21 3.89 12.62
N CYS A 3 8.31 3.19 11.47
CA CYS A 3 7.24 3.03 10.52
C CYS A 3 7.23 1.62 9.91
N VAL A 4 6.05 1.08 9.59
CA VAL A 4 5.88 -0.21 8.91
C VAL A 4 4.81 -0.09 7.83
N ARG A 5 5.11 -0.61 6.64
CA ARG A 5 4.16 -0.67 5.53
C ARG A 5 3.26 -1.90 5.64
N TYR A 6 1.94 -1.68 5.60
CA TYR A 6 0.90 -2.69 5.60
C TYR A 6 0.04 -2.58 4.32
N PRO A 7 -0.52 -3.65 3.74
CA PRO A 7 -0.39 -5.06 4.10
C PRO A 7 0.93 -5.69 3.64
N GLY A 8 1.83 -4.94 3.04
CA GLY A 8 3.14 -5.37 2.60
C GLY A 8 3.42 -5.06 1.13
N GLY A 9 4.22 -5.91 0.47
CA GLY A 9 4.69 -5.76 -0.90
C GLY A 9 3.70 -6.30 -1.94
N ASN A 10 4.13 -7.32 -2.70
CA ASN A 10 3.36 -7.88 -3.84
C ASN A 10 1.95 -8.37 -3.46
N PHE A 11 1.75 -8.74 -2.22
CA PHE A 11 0.46 -9.15 -1.67
C PHE A 11 -0.65 -8.12 -1.90
N VAL A 12 -0.36 -6.81 -1.75
CA VAL A 12 -1.39 -5.76 -1.84
C VAL A 12 -2.11 -5.73 -3.18
N SER A 13 -1.44 -6.09 -4.28
CA SER A 13 -1.99 -5.95 -5.63
C SER A 13 -3.20 -6.84 -5.92
N ALA A 14 -3.45 -7.85 -5.08
CA ALA A 14 -4.63 -8.72 -5.18
C ALA A 14 -5.45 -8.79 -3.87
N TYR A 15 -5.07 -8.02 -2.85
CA TYR A 15 -5.69 -8.05 -1.53
C TYR A 15 -6.97 -7.21 -1.47
N ASN A 16 -8.00 -7.78 -0.84
CA ASN A 16 -9.20 -7.04 -0.47
C ASN A 16 -9.10 -6.66 1.02
N TRP A 17 -8.92 -5.40 1.32
CA TRP A 17 -8.74 -4.93 2.69
C TRP A 17 -9.91 -5.30 3.62
N GLU A 18 -11.13 -5.37 3.07
CA GLU A 18 -12.35 -5.74 3.80
C GLU A 18 -12.29 -7.17 4.37
N ASP A 19 -11.58 -8.07 3.69
CA ASP A 19 -11.42 -9.46 4.13
C ASP A 19 -10.66 -9.58 5.46
N GLY A 20 -9.81 -8.58 5.77
CA GLY A 20 -9.05 -8.50 7.02
C GLY A 20 -9.76 -7.73 8.15
N THR A 21 -11.03 -7.35 7.99
CA THR A 21 -11.76 -6.56 9.00
C THR A 21 -12.78 -7.39 9.78
N GLY A 22 -13.14 -6.93 10.99
CA GLY A 22 -14.13 -7.61 11.83
C GLY A 22 -13.64 -8.89 12.50
N PRO A 23 -14.57 -9.74 12.99
CA PRO A 23 -14.24 -10.94 13.75
C PRO A 23 -13.47 -11.97 12.92
N ARG A 24 -12.32 -12.42 13.42
CA ARG A 24 -11.42 -13.36 12.70
C ARG A 24 -12.12 -14.61 12.18
N GLY A 25 -12.99 -15.22 12.97
CA GLY A 25 -13.72 -16.43 12.58
C GLY A 25 -14.75 -16.24 11.46
N GLN A 26 -15.00 -15.01 11.01
CA GLN A 26 -15.89 -14.67 9.91
C GLN A 26 -15.14 -14.18 8.66
N ARG A 27 -13.82 -14.03 8.76
CA ARG A 27 -13.00 -13.57 7.63
C ARG A 27 -12.85 -14.68 6.60
N PRO A 28 -12.95 -14.36 5.30
CA PRO A 28 -12.83 -15.36 4.26
C PRO A 28 -11.39 -15.87 4.12
N ILE A 29 -11.25 -17.13 3.74
CA ILE A 29 -9.97 -17.68 3.30
C ILE A 29 -9.86 -17.44 1.80
N ARG A 30 -8.72 -16.88 1.36
CA ARG A 30 -8.46 -16.50 -0.03
C ARG A 30 -7.22 -17.21 -0.57
N ARG A 31 -7.14 -17.29 -1.89
CA ARG A 31 -5.88 -17.60 -2.55
C ARG A 31 -5.05 -16.33 -2.66
N ASP A 32 -3.84 -16.36 -2.15
CA ASP A 32 -2.85 -15.32 -2.40
C ASP A 32 -2.23 -15.53 -3.79
N LEU A 33 -2.43 -14.55 -4.67
CA LEU A 33 -1.95 -14.63 -6.06
C LEU A 33 -0.47 -14.22 -6.19
N ALA A 34 0.08 -13.49 -5.20
CA ALA A 34 1.48 -13.09 -5.22
C ALA A 34 2.42 -14.25 -4.86
N TRP A 35 2.07 -15.02 -3.83
CA TRP A 35 2.91 -16.07 -3.27
C TRP A 35 2.36 -17.48 -3.51
N HIS A 36 1.23 -17.60 -4.22
CA HIS A 36 0.54 -18.86 -4.50
C HIS A 36 0.18 -19.66 -3.23
N SER A 37 0.02 -18.96 -2.12
CA SER A 37 -0.32 -19.51 -0.80
C SER A 37 -1.81 -19.39 -0.49
N THR A 38 -2.19 -19.82 0.69
CA THR A 38 -3.53 -19.61 1.26
C THR A 38 -3.45 -18.48 2.27
N GLU A 39 -4.23 -17.41 2.05
CA GLU A 39 -4.39 -16.32 2.99
C GLU A 39 -5.61 -16.56 3.88
N THR A 40 -5.37 -16.63 5.18
CA THR A 40 -6.40 -16.88 6.19
C THR A 40 -7.04 -15.62 6.74
N ASN A 41 -6.48 -14.45 6.42
CA ASN A 41 -6.92 -13.14 6.92
C ASN A 41 -6.96 -13.04 8.47
N GLU A 42 -6.12 -13.82 9.18
CA GLU A 42 -6.05 -13.74 10.65
C GLU A 42 -5.52 -12.42 11.17
N VAL A 43 -4.75 -11.72 10.35
CA VAL A 43 -4.27 -10.36 10.61
C VAL A 43 -4.79 -9.43 9.53
N GLY A 44 -5.53 -8.42 9.94
CA GLY A 44 -6.04 -7.37 9.06
C GLY A 44 -5.67 -5.99 9.58
N ILE A 45 -6.18 -4.94 8.92
CA ILE A 45 -5.85 -3.55 9.28
C ILE A 45 -6.23 -3.22 10.73
N ASP A 46 -7.35 -3.76 11.24
CA ASP A 46 -7.79 -3.56 12.61
C ASP A 46 -6.79 -4.12 13.62
N ASP A 47 -6.26 -5.33 13.35
CA ASP A 47 -5.27 -5.97 14.21
C ASP A 47 -3.94 -5.24 14.15
N PHE A 48 -3.54 -4.84 12.93
CA PHE A 48 -2.29 -4.13 12.69
C PHE A 48 -2.29 -2.75 13.34
N TYR A 49 -3.40 -2.01 13.27
CA TYR A 49 -3.58 -0.74 13.96
C TYR A 49 -3.46 -0.90 15.48
N ARG A 50 -4.13 -1.89 16.08
CA ARG A 50 -4.00 -2.15 17.53
C ARG A 50 -2.56 -2.50 17.93
N TRP A 51 -1.85 -3.25 17.08
CA TRP A 51 -0.44 -3.54 17.29
C TRP A 51 0.43 -2.27 17.18
N SER A 52 0.22 -1.45 16.17
CA SER A 52 0.98 -0.21 15.97
C SER A 52 0.86 0.74 17.16
N LYS A 53 -0.33 0.88 17.72
CA LYS A 53 -0.56 1.69 18.93
C LYS A 53 0.21 1.15 20.15
N LYS A 54 0.32 -0.17 20.30
CA LYS A 54 1.07 -0.79 21.41
C LYS A 54 2.58 -0.61 21.27
N THR A 55 3.08 -0.57 20.05
CA THR A 55 4.53 -0.48 19.78
C THR A 55 5.00 0.95 19.54
N GLY A 56 4.09 1.92 19.40
CA GLY A 56 4.43 3.28 18.99
C GLY A 56 4.97 3.34 17.56
N THR A 57 4.54 2.43 16.69
CA THR A 57 4.97 2.35 15.29
C THR A 57 3.95 3.05 14.39
N GLU A 58 4.39 3.88 13.47
CA GLU A 58 3.53 4.48 12.45
C GLU A 58 3.20 3.47 11.34
N ILE A 59 2.03 3.64 10.74
CA ILE A 59 1.58 2.82 9.63
C ILE A 59 1.74 3.59 8.32
N MET A 60 2.40 2.97 7.34
CA MET A 60 2.34 3.33 5.94
C MET A 60 1.38 2.35 5.27
N LEU A 61 0.19 2.80 4.88
CA LEU A 61 -0.84 1.91 4.33
C LEU A 61 -0.75 1.87 2.80
N ALA A 62 -0.77 0.67 2.23
CA ALA A 62 -0.71 0.51 0.78
C ALA A 62 -2.06 0.04 0.23
N VAL A 63 -2.53 0.69 -0.85
CA VAL A 63 -3.79 0.37 -1.51
C VAL A 63 -3.61 -0.56 -2.71
N ASN A 64 -4.62 -1.38 -2.99
CA ASN A 64 -4.63 -2.32 -4.11
C ASN A 64 -4.83 -1.58 -5.44
N MET A 65 -3.75 -1.40 -6.19
CA MET A 65 -3.78 -0.85 -7.56
C MET A 65 -3.81 -1.92 -8.66
N GLY A 66 -3.63 -3.19 -8.30
CA GLY A 66 -3.61 -4.29 -9.28
C GLY A 66 -5.01 -4.71 -9.72
N THR A 67 -5.84 -5.13 -8.78
CA THR A 67 -7.19 -5.67 -9.08
C THR A 67 -8.33 -4.69 -8.77
N ARG A 68 -8.09 -3.55 -8.09
CA ARG A 68 -9.14 -2.67 -7.58
C ARG A 68 -9.01 -1.19 -7.99
N GLY A 69 -8.08 -0.44 -7.45
CA GLY A 69 -7.85 0.97 -7.83
C GLY A 69 -8.70 1.98 -7.05
N LEU A 70 -9.10 3.09 -7.73
CA LEU A 70 -9.64 4.31 -7.14
C LEU A 70 -10.77 4.10 -6.12
N LYS A 71 -11.80 3.35 -6.50
CA LYS A 71 -12.96 3.15 -5.62
C LYS A 71 -12.56 2.48 -4.30
N ALA A 72 -11.79 1.40 -4.39
CA ALA A 72 -11.35 0.67 -3.21
C ALA A 72 -10.40 1.47 -2.33
N ALA A 73 -9.55 2.31 -2.92
CA ALA A 73 -8.66 3.21 -2.17
C ALA A 73 -9.47 4.24 -1.35
N LEU A 74 -10.51 4.82 -1.93
CA LEU A 74 -11.40 5.76 -1.22
C LEU A 74 -12.24 5.06 -0.14
N GLU A 75 -12.71 3.85 -0.40
CA GLU A 75 -13.45 3.05 0.59
C GLU A 75 -12.55 2.65 1.76
N GLU A 76 -11.31 2.26 1.50
CA GLU A 76 -10.34 1.96 2.55
C GLU A 76 -9.99 3.22 3.36
N LEU A 77 -9.82 4.37 2.70
CA LEU A 77 -9.59 5.65 3.37
C LEU A 77 -10.77 6.03 4.28
N GLU A 78 -12.01 5.91 3.79
CA GLU A 78 -13.21 6.16 4.60
C GLU A 78 -13.27 5.22 5.82
N TYR A 79 -13.02 3.92 5.61
CA TYR A 79 -12.98 2.96 6.71
C TYR A 79 -11.93 3.32 7.77
N VAL A 80 -10.73 3.68 7.33
CA VAL A 80 -9.56 3.91 8.20
C VAL A 80 -9.67 5.27 8.90
N ASN A 81 -9.89 6.34 8.16
CA ASN A 81 -9.80 7.72 8.66
C ASN A 81 -11.14 8.44 8.76
N GLY A 82 -12.21 7.91 8.19
CA GLY A 82 -13.51 8.58 8.20
C GLY A 82 -14.07 8.79 9.62
N ALA A 83 -14.67 9.96 9.85
CA ALA A 83 -15.42 10.20 11.07
C ALA A 83 -16.68 9.30 11.12
N PRO A 84 -17.13 8.86 12.32
CA PRO A 84 -18.40 8.12 12.46
C PRO A 84 -19.58 8.87 11.83
N GLY A 85 -20.54 8.10 11.28
CA GLY A 85 -21.72 8.64 10.60
C GLY A 85 -21.80 8.29 9.12
N THR A 86 -20.80 7.59 8.59
CA THR A 86 -20.83 7.00 7.24
C THR A 86 -20.74 5.47 7.33
N GLU A 87 -21.14 4.76 6.27
CA GLU A 87 -21.28 3.29 6.33
C GLU A 87 -19.96 2.57 6.69
N LEU A 88 -18.86 2.95 6.07
CA LEU A 88 -17.57 2.28 6.32
C LEU A 88 -16.92 2.72 7.63
N ALA A 89 -17.01 4.00 8.00
CA ALA A 89 -16.55 4.46 9.30
C ALA A 89 -17.35 3.81 10.45
N ASP A 90 -18.67 3.68 10.31
CA ASP A 90 -19.50 2.98 11.28
C ASP A 90 -19.23 1.48 11.32
N ARG A 91 -18.82 0.86 10.20
CA ARG A 91 -18.32 -0.51 10.18
C ARG A 91 -17.03 -0.65 11.01
N ARG A 92 -16.09 0.30 10.93
CA ARG A 92 -14.90 0.33 11.80
C ARG A 92 -15.29 0.41 13.27
N VAL A 93 -16.26 1.28 13.60
CA VAL A 93 -16.77 1.43 14.98
C VAL A 93 -17.38 0.10 15.47
N ARG A 94 -18.21 -0.56 14.66
CA ARG A 94 -18.76 -1.89 14.99
C ARG A 94 -17.67 -2.96 15.19
N ASN A 95 -16.54 -2.81 14.51
CA ASN A 95 -15.36 -3.67 14.66
C ASN A 95 -14.49 -3.32 15.89
N GLY A 96 -14.93 -2.35 16.70
CA GLY A 96 -14.31 -2.00 17.98
C GLY A 96 -13.19 -0.98 17.89
N ILE A 97 -13.16 -0.15 16.84
CA ILE A 97 -12.25 1.01 16.72
C ILE A 97 -13.10 2.26 16.52
N THR A 98 -13.39 2.95 17.63
CA THR A 98 -14.34 4.08 17.66
C THR A 98 -13.80 5.29 16.90
N GLU A 99 -12.57 5.68 17.21
CA GLU A 99 -11.94 6.86 16.61
C GLU A 99 -11.34 6.56 15.24
N PRO A 100 -11.22 7.56 14.36
CA PRO A 100 -10.40 7.46 13.15
C PRO A 100 -8.99 6.95 13.47
N MET A 101 -8.44 6.11 12.61
CA MET A 101 -7.08 5.59 12.81
C MET A 101 -6.02 6.66 12.56
N ASP A 102 -6.37 7.72 11.83
CA ASP A 102 -5.52 8.88 11.51
C ASP A 102 -4.20 8.48 10.82
N ILE A 103 -4.28 7.55 9.88
CA ILE A 103 -3.12 7.12 9.09
C ILE A 103 -2.86 8.15 7.99
N LYS A 104 -1.67 8.76 8.02
CA LYS A 104 -1.32 9.86 7.10
C LYS A 104 -0.62 9.36 5.83
N MET A 105 0.25 8.37 5.94
CA MET A 105 1.09 7.93 4.82
C MET A 105 0.47 6.75 4.07
N TRP A 106 0.29 6.92 2.75
CA TRP A 106 -0.38 5.95 1.89
C TRP A 106 0.42 5.68 0.62
N CYS A 107 0.73 4.38 0.37
CA CYS A 107 1.35 3.95 -0.88
C CYS A 107 0.27 3.61 -1.91
N ILE A 108 0.33 4.20 -3.08
CA ILE A 108 -0.58 3.93 -4.19
C ILE A 108 -0.04 2.75 -5.01
N GLY A 109 -0.21 1.55 -4.46
CA GLY A 109 0.27 0.29 -5.02
C GLY A 109 1.62 -0.17 -4.49
N ASN A 110 2.19 -1.18 -5.14
CA ASN A 110 3.52 -1.74 -4.89
C ASN A 110 4.12 -2.27 -6.19
N GLU A 111 5.33 -1.83 -6.55
CA GLU A 111 6.12 -2.36 -7.69
C GLU A 111 5.31 -2.55 -8.98
N MET A 112 4.44 -1.60 -9.33
CA MET A 112 3.49 -1.73 -10.43
C MET A 112 4.16 -1.84 -11.81
N ASP A 113 5.47 -1.56 -11.91
CA ASP A 113 6.33 -1.77 -13.07
C ASP A 113 6.79 -3.24 -13.25
N GLY A 114 6.63 -4.07 -12.20
CA GLY A 114 7.12 -5.43 -12.18
C GLY A 114 6.21 -6.41 -12.92
N PRO A 115 6.71 -7.20 -13.89
CA PRO A 115 5.87 -8.17 -14.64
C PRO A 115 5.34 -9.31 -13.75
N TRP A 116 5.86 -9.46 -12.54
CA TRP A 116 5.37 -10.39 -11.52
C TRP A 116 4.17 -9.88 -10.74
N GLN A 117 3.85 -8.57 -10.84
CA GLN A 117 2.72 -7.99 -10.14
C GLN A 117 1.39 -8.33 -10.79
N VAL A 118 0.41 -8.68 -9.96
CA VAL A 118 -0.97 -8.78 -10.41
C VAL A 118 -1.44 -7.39 -10.84
N GLY A 119 -1.86 -7.27 -12.09
CA GLY A 119 -2.28 -5.99 -12.66
C GLY A 119 -1.13 -5.01 -12.92
N HIS A 120 0.07 -5.54 -13.23
CA HIS A 120 1.22 -4.71 -13.61
C HIS A 120 0.84 -3.74 -14.74
N MET A 121 1.48 -2.59 -14.82
CA MET A 121 1.16 -1.51 -15.75
C MET A 121 2.40 -1.03 -16.49
N SER A 122 2.19 -0.45 -17.65
CA SER A 122 3.20 0.39 -18.30
C SER A 122 3.38 1.71 -17.53
N PRO A 123 4.49 2.45 -17.75
CA PRO A 123 4.74 3.74 -17.09
C PRO A 123 3.57 4.73 -17.24
N ASP A 124 2.99 4.84 -18.45
CA ASP A 124 1.93 5.80 -18.73
C ASP A 124 0.58 5.37 -18.15
N GLU A 125 0.28 4.08 -18.13
CA GLU A 125 -0.93 3.55 -17.48
C GLU A 125 -0.88 3.79 -15.98
N TYR A 126 0.25 3.48 -15.33
CA TYR A 126 0.39 3.73 -13.90
C TYR A 126 0.37 5.23 -13.58
N ALA A 127 1.08 6.06 -14.36
CA ALA A 127 1.08 7.51 -14.17
C ALA A 127 -0.34 8.10 -14.22
N ALA A 128 -1.17 7.66 -15.17
CA ALA A 128 -2.56 8.08 -15.26
C ALA A 128 -3.44 7.54 -14.12
N ALA A 129 -3.17 6.32 -13.66
CA ALA A 129 -3.91 5.71 -12.56
C ALA A 129 -3.56 6.36 -11.23
N VAL A 130 -2.27 6.54 -10.92
CA VAL A 130 -1.81 7.15 -9.67
C VAL A 130 -2.25 8.60 -9.55
N ASP A 131 -2.20 9.39 -10.63
CA ASP A 131 -2.68 10.77 -10.65
C ASP A 131 -4.15 10.87 -10.22
N ARG A 132 -5.02 10.05 -10.82
CA ARG A 132 -6.45 10.03 -10.49
C ARG A 132 -6.72 9.60 -9.04
N VAL A 133 -6.01 8.56 -8.56
CA VAL A 133 -6.19 8.05 -7.21
C VAL A 133 -5.68 9.05 -6.19
N ALA A 134 -4.47 9.60 -6.40
CA ALA A 134 -3.87 10.59 -5.52
C ALA A 134 -4.74 11.85 -5.42
N HIS A 135 -5.19 12.39 -6.56
CA HIS A 135 -6.08 13.54 -6.60
C HIS A 135 -7.36 13.28 -5.80
N ALA A 136 -8.02 12.15 -6.01
CA ALA A 136 -9.25 11.81 -5.30
C ALA A 136 -9.03 11.62 -3.79
N MET A 137 -7.93 10.98 -3.38
CA MET A 137 -7.59 10.83 -1.96
C MET A 137 -7.30 12.18 -1.30
N LYS A 138 -6.57 13.09 -1.97
CA LYS A 138 -6.33 14.47 -1.48
C LYS A 138 -7.62 15.30 -1.41
N LEU A 139 -8.59 15.09 -2.30
CA LEU A 139 -9.91 15.71 -2.20
C LEU A 139 -10.70 15.19 -0.99
N ALA A 140 -10.59 13.91 -0.68
CA ALA A 140 -11.24 13.32 0.48
C ALA A 140 -10.59 13.76 1.80
N GLU A 141 -9.26 13.80 1.83
CA GLU A 141 -8.47 14.21 3.00
C GLU A 141 -7.16 14.87 2.57
N SER A 142 -7.10 16.20 2.64
CA SER A 142 -5.99 17.00 2.13
C SER A 142 -4.67 16.82 2.89
N GLY A 143 -4.72 16.31 4.11
CA GLY A 143 -3.55 16.11 4.98
C GLY A 143 -2.83 14.77 4.78
N LEU A 144 -3.19 13.97 3.76
CA LEU A 144 -2.50 12.72 3.47
C LEU A 144 -1.11 12.96 2.87
N GLU A 145 -0.20 12.03 3.16
CA GLU A 145 1.12 11.91 2.54
C GLU A 145 1.10 10.73 1.54
N LEU A 146 1.10 11.04 0.25
CA LEU A 146 0.90 10.06 -0.80
C LEU A 146 2.20 9.66 -1.47
N VAL A 147 2.45 8.35 -1.51
CA VAL A 147 3.67 7.74 -2.06
C VAL A 147 3.31 7.01 -3.36
N ALA A 148 3.84 7.45 -4.49
CA ALA A 148 3.76 6.69 -5.74
C ALA A 148 4.80 5.56 -5.78
N CYS A 149 4.51 4.48 -6.50
CA CYS A 149 5.54 3.50 -6.84
C CYS A 149 6.56 4.13 -7.80
N GLY A 150 7.82 4.13 -7.39
CA GLY A 150 8.95 4.21 -8.32
C GLY A 150 9.28 2.83 -8.87
N SER A 151 10.34 2.74 -9.65
CA SER A 151 10.81 1.47 -10.20
C SER A 151 11.14 0.46 -9.11
N SER A 152 10.76 -0.79 -9.34
CA SER A 152 11.02 -1.91 -8.42
C SER A 152 12.51 -2.27 -8.29
N SER A 153 13.34 -1.77 -9.21
CA SER A 153 14.79 -1.90 -9.19
C SER A 153 15.43 -0.95 -10.20
N ALA A 154 16.64 -0.49 -9.91
CA ALA A 154 17.46 0.26 -10.88
C ALA A 154 17.83 -0.57 -12.14
N HIS A 155 17.59 -1.88 -12.14
CA HIS A 155 17.83 -2.77 -13.28
C HIS A 155 16.58 -3.00 -14.15
N MET A 156 15.45 -2.38 -13.81
CA MET A 156 14.23 -2.49 -14.62
C MET A 156 14.43 -1.79 -15.98
N PRO A 157 13.94 -2.38 -17.08
CA PRO A 157 14.00 -1.74 -18.40
C PRO A 157 13.33 -0.37 -18.44
N THR A 158 12.39 -0.13 -17.55
CA THR A 158 11.61 1.11 -17.41
C THR A 158 12.24 2.12 -16.45
N PHE A 159 13.35 1.78 -15.77
CA PHE A 159 14.01 2.68 -14.82
C PHE A 159 14.31 4.06 -15.46
N GLY A 160 14.00 5.11 -14.77
CA GLY A 160 14.11 6.49 -15.23
C GLY A 160 12.97 6.94 -16.14
N SER A 161 12.47 6.10 -17.05
CA SER A 161 11.29 6.42 -17.87
C SER A 161 9.99 6.28 -17.04
N TRP A 162 9.95 5.35 -16.13
CA TRP A 162 8.86 5.17 -15.16
C TRP A 162 8.68 6.41 -14.29
N GLU A 163 9.74 6.83 -13.62
CA GLU A 163 9.73 8.02 -12.75
C GLU A 163 9.37 9.27 -13.54
N ARG A 164 9.87 9.40 -14.76
CA ARG A 164 9.54 10.53 -15.63
C ARG A 164 8.04 10.57 -15.93
N SER A 165 7.42 9.46 -16.33
CA SER A 165 5.98 9.42 -16.62
C SER A 165 5.16 9.77 -15.38
N VAL A 166 5.50 9.17 -14.22
CA VAL A 166 4.82 9.42 -12.94
C VAL A 166 4.92 10.89 -12.54
N LEU A 167 6.13 11.43 -12.50
CA LEU A 167 6.36 12.82 -12.07
C LEU A 167 5.83 13.85 -13.08
N THR A 168 5.82 13.54 -14.37
CA THR A 168 5.22 14.44 -15.36
C THR A 168 3.71 14.55 -15.20
N LYS A 169 3.04 13.45 -14.79
CA LYS A 169 1.58 13.37 -14.73
C LYS A 169 1.00 13.72 -13.37
N ALA A 170 1.62 13.26 -12.30
CA ALA A 170 1.03 13.22 -10.96
C ALA A 170 1.79 14.08 -9.93
N TYR A 171 2.79 14.86 -10.32
CA TYR A 171 3.67 15.61 -9.41
C TYR A 171 2.91 16.42 -8.35
N ASP A 172 1.88 17.15 -8.76
CA ASP A 172 1.13 18.05 -7.87
C ASP A 172 0.26 17.30 -6.84
N ASN A 173 0.03 16.00 -7.03
CA ASN A 173 -0.80 15.17 -6.17
C ASN A 173 0.01 14.24 -5.26
N LEU A 174 1.34 14.21 -5.38
CA LEU A 174 2.23 13.29 -4.67
C LEU A 174 3.17 14.01 -3.72
N ASP A 175 3.49 13.35 -2.60
CA ASP A 175 4.46 13.84 -1.64
C ASP A 175 5.79 13.07 -1.76
N PHE A 176 5.73 11.78 -2.15
CA PHE A 176 6.89 10.90 -2.25
C PHE A 176 6.82 9.96 -3.45
N VAL A 177 7.97 9.49 -3.87
CA VAL A 177 8.13 8.35 -4.80
C VAL A 177 8.97 7.29 -4.11
N SER A 178 8.51 6.04 -4.09
CA SER A 178 9.26 4.94 -3.48
C SER A 178 10.45 4.53 -4.36
N CYS A 179 11.48 4.01 -3.72
CA CYS A 179 12.67 3.48 -4.38
C CYS A 179 12.99 2.13 -3.76
N HIS A 180 13.10 1.09 -4.59
CA HIS A 180 13.42 -0.26 -4.15
C HIS A 180 14.82 -0.65 -4.63
N ALA A 181 15.59 -1.26 -3.73
CA ALA A 181 16.91 -1.82 -4.03
C ALA A 181 17.12 -3.11 -3.26
N TYR A 182 17.68 -4.11 -3.94
CA TYR A 182 18.01 -5.40 -3.35
C TYR A 182 19.52 -5.59 -3.40
N TYR A 183 20.11 -5.80 -2.24
CA TYR A 183 21.52 -6.05 -2.07
C TYR A 183 21.75 -7.51 -1.72
N TYR A 184 22.58 -8.18 -2.50
CA TYR A 184 22.88 -9.60 -2.32
C TYR A 184 24.35 -9.79 -1.99
N GLU A 185 24.64 -10.75 -1.11
CA GLU A 185 25.99 -11.19 -0.87
C GLU A 185 26.55 -11.86 -2.15
N ARG A 186 27.36 -11.12 -2.91
CA ARG A 186 27.96 -11.59 -4.16
C ARG A 186 29.37 -12.12 -3.90
N GLY A 187 29.50 -13.19 -3.09
CA GLY A 187 30.78 -13.81 -2.77
C GLY A 187 31.61 -13.05 -1.74
N ALA A 188 31.00 -12.10 -1.02
CA ALA A 188 31.64 -11.44 0.12
C ALA A 188 32.01 -12.46 1.20
N LYS A 189 33.24 -12.35 1.73
CA LYS A 189 33.77 -13.30 2.73
C LYS A 189 33.50 -12.86 4.15
N SER A 190 33.03 -11.63 4.35
CA SER A 190 32.71 -11.05 5.65
C SER A 190 31.67 -9.93 5.50
N LEU A 191 31.06 -9.48 6.60
CA LEU A 191 30.17 -8.33 6.63
C LEU A 191 30.89 -7.05 6.16
N GLN A 192 32.15 -6.86 6.55
CA GLN A 192 32.95 -5.73 6.08
C GLN A 192 33.16 -5.76 4.57
N ASP A 193 33.43 -6.92 4.00
CA ASP A 193 33.61 -7.13 2.57
C ASP A 193 32.31 -6.88 1.78
N TYR A 194 31.16 -7.18 2.41
CA TYR A 194 29.85 -6.92 1.84
C TYR A 194 29.46 -5.43 1.87
N LEU A 195 29.90 -4.69 2.90
CA LEU A 195 29.56 -3.28 3.11
C LEU A 195 30.53 -2.31 2.47
N ALA A 196 31.66 -2.80 1.96
CA ALA A 196 32.69 -2.00 1.26
C ALA A 196 32.36 -1.80 -0.22
#